data_65e6feb1cc3e29d7ec5e1660f2537fb2
#
_entry.id   65e6feb1cc3e29d7ec5e1660f2537fb2
#
_cell.length_a   1.000
_cell.length_b   1.000
_cell.length_c   1.000
_cell.angle_alpha   90.00
_cell.angle_beta   90.00
_cell.angle_gamma   90.00
#
_symmetry.space_group_name_H-M   'P 1'
#
loop_
_entity.id
_entity.type
_entity.pdbx_description
1 polymer ?
#
loop_
_entity_poly.entity_id
_entity_poly.type
_entity_poly.pdbx_seq_one_letter_code
_entity_poly.pdbx_strand_id
1 'polypeptide(L)'
;MELQEFISKYGLSPESIDGEGCLEALLAQMAEGLAGRGNIPMIPSYLSLDILPEPNVPCCVLDAGGTTLRIAQAEFQSDGSCALTKLTKVPMPGTQGELSADEFYGILAGHVRDTGCPHRVGLCFSYNVLIQRNLDGILQGWCKEVRVPDAPGKAVGAFLARAIGSECGSIRVLNDSTAALLGAHILNPKVTLGLILGTGINICYPERCSRISKVPRDLGADSMVISTEIGEFDGFPKTVFDAAVIAASDEPNLAHGEKQCSGAYLGQIISLAWRAAAEEGLLPEAFRVPVSLPIISDYLAGVPTALPENENAAALARTLIHRAAKIAAVLTAGPVLRSEPGNDCTLVIEGSQFHRLTGFGDCFRRKLDGLLSPRNITCSIVTVENSCLVGAALAAFAHPM
;
A
#
# COMPACT_ATOMS: atom_id res chain seq x y z
N MET A 1 32.31 -13.53 -18.01
CA MET A 1 30.93 -13.35 -18.48
C MET A 1 30.61 -11.87 -18.54
N GLU A 2 29.99 -11.42 -19.59
CA GLU A 2 29.56 -10.04 -19.74
C GLU A 2 28.23 -9.79 -18.99
N LEU A 3 27.98 -8.54 -18.55
CA LEU A 3 26.76 -8.19 -17.80
C LEU A 3 25.47 -8.58 -18.54
N GLN A 4 25.41 -8.35 -19.84
CA GLN A 4 24.24 -8.67 -20.66
C GLN A 4 23.96 -10.18 -20.73
N GLU A 5 25.00 -10.99 -20.74
CA GLU A 5 24.89 -12.46 -20.68
C GLU A 5 24.30 -12.89 -19.32
N PHE A 6 24.76 -12.26 -18.22
CA PHE A 6 24.23 -12.52 -16.88
C PHE A 6 22.75 -12.14 -16.79
N ILE A 7 22.37 -10.93 -17.24
CA ILE A 7 20.98 -10.46 -17.27
C ILE A 7 20.10 -11.43 -18.05
N SER A 8 20.56 -11.87 -19.23
CA SER A 8 19.82 -12.81 -20.07
C SER A 8 19.71 -14.20 -19.44
N LYS A 9 20.79 -14.72 -18.88
CA LYS A 9 20.86 -16.02 -18.20
C LYS A 9 19.83 -16.15 -17.08
N TYR A 10 19.62 -15.08 -16.32
CA TYR A 10 18.74 -15.06 -15.16
C TYR A 10 17.36 -14.42 -15.43
N GLY A 11 17.09 -13.98 -16.66
CA GLY A 11 15.80 -13.36 -17.03
C GLY A 11 15.49 -12.07 -16.30
N LEU A 12 16.52 -11.25 -16.01
CA LEU A 12 16.38 -10.06 -15.16
C LEU A 12 15.86 -8.83 -15.89
N SER A 13 15.85 -8.87 -17.22
CA SER A 13 15.41 -7.74 -18.03
C SER A 13 13.92 -7.41 -17.80
N PRO A 14 13.53 -6.11 -17.71
CA PRO A 14 12.13 -5.70 -17.73
C PRO A 14 11.36 -6.23 -18.95
N GLU A 15 12.05 -6.46 -20.09
CA GLU A 15 11.48 -6.95 -21.34
C GLU A 15 11.05 -8.42 -21.24
N SER A 16 11.57 -9.20 -20.28
CA SER A 16 11.13 -10.57 -20.01
C SER A 16 9.69 -10.67 -19.47
N ILE A 17 9.11 -9.54 -19.05
CA ILE A 17 7.72 -9.46 -18.58
C ILE A 17 6.83 -9.03 -19.76
N ASP A 18 5.91 -9.89 -20.16
CA ASP A 18 4.81 -9.51 -21.06
C ASP A 18 3.80 -8.64 -20.28
N GLY A 19 3.91 -7.33 -20.43
CA GLY A 19 3.09 -6.38 -19.69
C GLY A 19 1.61 -6.45 -20.06
N GLU A 20 1.29 -6.66 -21.33
CA GLU A 20 -0.11 -6.74 -21.81
C GLU A 20 -0.76 -8.07 -21.37
N GLY A 21 -0.07 -9.20 -21.57
CA GLY A 21 -0.60 -10.49 -21.13
C GLY A 21 -0.77 -10.57 -19.60
N CYS A 22 0.17 -9.99 -18.82
CA CYS A 22 0.01 -9.88 -17.38
C CYS A 22 -1.16 -8.97 -16.98
N LEU A 23 -1.38 -7.87 -17.70
CA LEU A 23 -2.49 -6.95 -17.44
C LEU A 23 -3.85 -7.60 -17.73
N GLU A 24 -3.98 -8.37 -18.82
CA GLU A 24 -5.19 -9.15 -19.13
C GLU A 24 -5.49 -10.18 -18.04
N ALA A 25 -4.47 -10.93 -17.59
CA ALA A 25 -4.60 -11.90 -16.51
C ALA A 25 -4.99 -11.22 -15.17
N LEU A 26 -4.39 -10.05 -14.88
CA LEU A 26 -4.72 -9.25 -13.71
C LEU A 26 -6.19 -8.81 -13.70
N LEU A 27 -6.68 -8.26 -14.80
CA LEU A 27 -8.08 -7.83 -14.94
C LEU A 27 -9.07 -9.00 -14.76
N ALA A 28 -8.73 -10.19 -15.26
CA ALA A 28 -9.52 -11.39 -15.06
C ALA A 28 -9.53 -11.80 -13.57
N GLN A 29 -8.38 -11.81 -12.90
CA GLN A 29 -8.30 -12.15 -11.45
C GLN A 29 -9.01 -11.10 -10.57
N MET A 30 -8.94 -9.81 -10.91
CA MET A 30 -9.72 -8.78 -10.23
C MET A 30 -11.24 -9.01 -10.34
N ALA A 31 -11.72 -9.44 -11.53
CA ALA A 31 -13.14 -9.76 -11.72
C ALA A 31 -13.58 -10.97 -10.87
N GLU A 32 -12.74 -12.00 -10.78
CA GLU A 32 -12.97 -13.14 -9.90
C GLU A 32 -12.97 -12.72 -8.40
N GLY A 33 -12.05 -11.83 -8.02
CA GLY A 33 -11.99 -11.28 -6.65
C GLY A 33 -13.26 -10.51 -6.26
N LEU A 34 -13.85 -9.72 -7.17
CA LEU A 34 -15.13 -9.05 -6.94
C LEU A 34 -16.30 -10.04 -6.82
N ALA A 35 -16.15 -11.22 -7.39
CA ALA A 35 -17.10 -12.32 -7.24
C ALA A 35 -16.83 -13.22 -6.02
N GLY A 36 -15.83 -12.90 -5.20
CA GLY A 36 -15.46 -13.68 -4.01
C GLY A 36 -14.68 -14.95 -4.33
N ARG A 37 -14.03 -15.01 -5.48
CA ARG A 37 -13.20 -16.11 -5.96
C ARG A 37 -11.82 -15.60 -6.35
N GLY A 38 -10.85 -16.51 -6.55
CA GLY A 38 -9.49 -16.13 -6.99
C GLY A 38 -8.61 -15.60 -5.87
N ASN A 39 -7.39 -15.18 -6.25
CA ASN A 39 -6.32 -14.85 -5.30
C ASN A 39 -6.33 -13.38 -4.89
N ILE A 40 -6.83 -12.47 -5.75
CA ILE A 40 -6.87 -11.04 -5.41
C ILE A 40 -8.13 -10.77 -4.58
N PRO A 41 -8.00 -10.36 -3.31
CA PRO A 41 -9.13 -10.25 -2.38
C PRO A 41 -10.19 -9.23 -2.78
N MET A 42 -9.82 -8.10 -3.41
CA MET A 42 -10.77 -7.04 -3.80
C MET A 42 -11.69 -6.63 -2.64
N ILE A 43 -11.12 -6.22 -1.52
CA ILE A 43 -11.82 -6.00 -0.24
C ILE A 43 -12.78 -4.80 -0.32
N PRO A 44 -14.10 -4.98 -0.07
CA PRO A 44 -15.05 -3.87 0.04
C PRO A 44 -14.71 -3.00 1.26
N SER A 45 -14.64 -1.68 1.08
CA SER A 45 -14.45 -0.75 2.20
C SER A 45 -15.76 -0.32 2.84
N TYR A 46 -16.90 -0.50 2.15
CA TYR A 46 -18.22 0.05 2.51
C TYR A 46 -18.20 1.58 2.67
N LEU A 47 -17.29 2.26 1.98
CA LEU A 47 -17.16 3.72 1.93
C LEU A 47 -17.28 4.19 0.48
N SER A 48 -18.04 5.27 0.24
CA SER A 48 -18.06 5.96 -1.06
C SER A 48 -17.13 7.18 -1.04
N LEU A 49 -16.92 7.79 -2.21
CA LEU A 49 -16.21 9.07 -2.30
C LEU A 49 -17.10 10.28 -1.91
N ASP A 50 -18.40 10.08 -1.73
CA ASP A 50 -19.39 11.14 -1.49
C ASP A 50 -19.62 11.44 0.00
N ILE A 51 -18.69 11.05 0.87
CA ILE A 51 -18.79 11.32 2.30
C ILE A 51 -18.67 12.83 2.53
N LEU A 52 -19.65 13.40 3.22
CA LEU A 52 -19.64 14.81 3.61
C LEU A 52 -19.34 14.93 5.10
N PRO A 53 -18.22 15.57 5.48
CA PRO A 53 -17.93 15.81 6.89
C PRO A 53 -18.82 16.93 7.45
N GLU A 54 -19.06 16.90 8.76
CA GLU A 54 -19.69 18.01 9.48
C GLU A 54 -18.64 19.09 9.75
N PRO A 55 -18.79 20.32 9.20
CA PRO A 55 -17.83 21.40 9.43
C PRO A 55 -17.75 21.81 10.91
N ASN A 56 -16.54 22.13 11.36
CA ASN A 56 -16.25 22.59 12.74
C ASN A 56 -16.62 21.56 13.82
N VAL A 57 -16.68 20.27 13.44
CA VAL A 57 -16.85 19.16 14.39
C VAL A 57 -15.54 18.39 14.47
N PRO A 58 -14.85 18.40 15.64
CA PRO A 58 -13.59 17.71 15.78
C PRO A 58 -13.77 16.19 15.88
N CYS A 59 -12.79 15.45 15.34
CA CYS A 59 -12.67 14.00 15.51
C CYS A 59 -11.22 13.63 15.84
N CYS A 60 -11.04 12.45 16.45
CA CYS A 60 -9.73 11.85 16.61
C CYS A 60 -9.37 11.02 15.39
N VAL A 61 -8.13 11.13 14.93
CA VAL A 61 -7.62 10.30 13.84
C VAL A 61 -6.33 9.58 14.27
N LEU A 62 -6.29 8.30 13.92
CA LEU A 62 -5.11 7.47 14.07
C LEU A 62 -4.72 6.92 12.70
N ASP A 63 -3.41 6.89 12.47
CA ASP A 63 -2.82 6.20 11.34
C ASP A 63 -1.79 5.20 11.88
N ALA A 64 -2.23 3.96 11.96
CA ALA A 64 -1.48 2.83 12.47
C ALA A 64 -0.68 2.18 11.35
N GLY A 65 0.50 2.74 11.08
CA GLY A 65 1.45 2.22 10.09
C GLY A 65 2.31 1.08 10.64
N GLY A 66 3.26 0.58 9.84
CA GLY A 66 4.10 -0.55 10.22
C GLY A 66 5.02 -0.32 11.42
N THR A 67 5.64 0.84 11.51
CA THR A 67 6.62 1.19 12.56
C THR A 67 6.23 2.41 13.37
N THR A 68 5.27 3.18 12.87
CA THR A 68 4.90 4.49 13.44
C THR A 68 3.40 4.60 13.53
N LEU A 69 2.93 5.03 14.70
CA LEU A 69 1.56 5.46 14.93
C LEU A 69 1.52 6.99 14.89
N ARG A 70 0.69 7.55 14.02
CA ARG A 70 0.39 8.99 13.96
C ARG A 70 -0.98 9.24 14.57
N ILE A 71 -1.08 10.24 15.41
CA ILE A 71 -2.34 10.62 16.08
C ILE A 71 -2.55 12.12 15.91
N ALA A 72 -3.78 12.54 15.62
CA ALA A 72 -4.12 13.95 15.58
C ALA A 72 -5.59 14.18 15.97
N GLN A 73 -5.91 15.41 16.32
CA GLN A 73 -7.26 15.94 16.26
C GLN A 73 -7.45 16.55 14.87
N ALA A 74 -8.52 16.15 14.18
CA ALA A 74 -8.86 16.65 12.85
C ALA A 74 -10.20 17.40 12.90
N GLU A 75 -10.31 18.47 12.10
CA GLU A 75 -11.52 19.26 12.01
C GLU A 75 -11.66 19.80 10.57
N PHE A 76 -12.77 19.50 9.91
CA PHE A 76 -13.09 20.08 8.61
C PHE A 76 -13.64 21.48 8.76
N GLN A 77 -13.14 22.41 7.96
CA GLN A 77 -13.60 23.79 7.93
C GLN A 77 -14.73 23.96 6.90
N SER A 78 -15.46 25.07 7.00
CA SER A 78 -16.56 25.36 6.07
C SER A 78 -16.10 25.57 4.61
N ASP A 79 -14.80 25.78 4.37
CA ASP A 79 -14.21 25.88 3.03
C ASP A 79 -13.77 24.52 2.46
N GLY A 80 -13.99 23.42 3.18
CA GLY A 80 -13.61 22.07 2.80
C GLY A 80 -12.17 21.68 3.18
N SER A 81 -11.38 22.59 3.73
CA SER A 81 -10.03 22.25 4.24
C SER A 81 -10.13 21.42 5.52
N CYS A 82 -9.08 20.64 5.80
CA CYS A 82 -8.98 19.85 7.03
C CYS A 82 -7.82 20.34 7.89
N ALA A 83 -8.11 20.86 9.06
CA ALA A 83 -7.10 21.25 10.04
C ALA A 83 -6.68 20.05 10.89
N LEU A 84 -5.39 19.75 10.94
CA LEU A 84 -4.80 18.74 11.82
C LEU A 84 -4.08 19.45 12.97
N THR A 85 -4.52 19.20 14.17
CA THR A 85 -3.91 19.74 15.40
C THR A 85 -3.48 18.61 16.31
N LYS A 86 -2.65 18.91 17.32
CA LYS A 86 -2.10 17.93 18.27
C LYS A 86 -1.43 16.73 17.59
N LEU A 87 -0.87 16.93 16.39
CA LEU A 87 -0.22 15.85 15.65
C LEU A 87 0.96 15.28 16.43
N THR A 88 0.86 14.01 16.77
CA THR A 88 1.87 13.25 17.50
C THR A 88 2.31 12.05 16.69
N LYS A 89 3.59 11.72 16.75
CA LYS A 89 4.19 10.52 16.15
C LYS A 89 4.88 9.72 17.24
N VAL A 90 4.50 8.46 17.37
CA VAL A 90 5.10 7.54 18.34
C VAL A 90 5.45 6.21 17.66
N PRO A 91 6.36 5.41 18.21
CA PRO A 91 6.56 4.04 17.76
C PRO A 91 5.24 3.27 17.79
N MET A 92 5.01 2.43 16.77
CA MET A 92 3.82 1.57 16.76
C MET A 92 3.87 0.59 17.95
N PRO A 93 2.82 0.51 18.81
CA PRO A 93 2.78 -0.43 19.90
C PRO A 93 2.98 -1.88 19.43
N GLY A 94 3.67 -2.69 20.20
CA GLY A 94 3.98 -4.08 19.84
C GLY A 94 5.22 -4.26 18.95
N THR A 95 5.87 -3.17 18.48
CA THR A 95 7.13 -3.27 17.71
C THR A 95 8.37 -3.36 18.59
N GLN A 96 8.30 -2.88 19.83
CA GLN A 96 9.42 -2.88 20.80
C GLN A 96 9.33 -4.04 21.80
N GLY A 97 8.30 -4.88 21.71
CA GLY A 97 8.05 -6.01 22.59
C GLY A 97 6.65 -6.57 22.34
N GLU A 98 6.42 -7.79 22.80
CA GLU A 98 5.10 -8.44 22.70
C GLU A 98 4.12 -7.80 23.69
N LEU A 99 2.90 -7.56 23.22
CA LEU A 99 1.79 -7.03 24.02
C LEU A 99 0.58 -7.99 23.90
N SER A 100 -0.27 -8.00 24.92
CA SER A 100 -1.63 -8.51 24.79
C SER A 100 -2.50 -7.55 24.00
N ALA A 101 -3.62 -8.03 23.44
CA ALA A 101 -4.59 -7.16 22.76
C ALA A 101 -5.13 -6.06 23.71
N ASP A 102 -5.40 -6.37 24.97
CA ASP A 102 -5.91 -5.39 25.92
C ASP A 102 -4.86 -4.28 26.20
N GLU A 103 -3.57 -4.61 26.31
CA GLU A 103 -2.50 -3.62 26.43
C GLU A 103 -2.37 -2.78 25.16
N PHE A 104 -2.35 -3.41 23.98
CA PHE A 104 -2.26 -2.74 22.69
C PHE A 104 -3.40 -1.73 22.50
N TYR A 105 -4.66 -2.16 22.65
CA TYR A 105 -5.80 -1.25 22.52
C TYR A 105 -5.90 -0.25 23.66
N GLY A 106 -5.41 -0.58 24.86
CA GLY A 106 -5.28 0.35 25.98
C GLY A 106 -4.35 1.53 25.69
N ILE A 107 -3.21 1.27 25.04
CA ILE A 107 -2.27 2.30 24.58
C ILE A 107 -2.94 3.20 23.53
N LEU A 108 -3.57 2.62 22.51
CA LEU A 108 -4.30 3.39 21.49
C LEU A 108 -5.40 4.27 22.11
N ALA A 109 -6.17 3.70 23.05
CA ALA A 109 -7.24 4.43 23.75
C ALA A 109 -6.68 5.60 24.61
N GLY A 110 -5.51 5.46 25.21
CA GLY A 110 -4.79 6.54 25.86
C GLY A 110 -4.56 7.72 24.91
N HIS A 111 -3.99 7.44 23.75
CA HIS A 111 -3.76 8.48 22.75
C HIS A 111 -5.06 9.11 22.22
N VAL A 112 -6.13 8.33 22.05
CA VAL A 112 -7.44 8.88 21.66
C VAL A 112 -7.93 9.89 22.73
N ARG A 113 -7.89 9.53 24.01
CA ARG A 113 -8.30 10.45 25.12
C ARG A 113 -7.47 11.72 25.13
N ASP A 114 -6.15 11.63 24.89
CA ASP A 114 -5.26 12.80 24.87
C ASP A 114 -5.62 13.82 23.78
N THR A 115 -6.27 13.40 22.70
CA THR A 115 -6.79 14.35 21.70
C THR A 115 -7.97 15.17 22.19
N GLY A 116 -8.72 14.69 23.19
CA GLY A 116 -9.96 15.27 23.68
C GLY A 116 -11.19 15.01 22.81
N CYS A 117 -11.09 14.09 21.83
CA CYS A 117 -12.14 13.79 20.87
C CYS A 117 -12.49 12.28 20.81
N PRO A 118 -12.82 11.62 21.94
CA PRO A 118 -13.06 10.18 21.96
C PRO A 118 -14.38 9.76 21.31
N HIS A 119 -15.34 10.69 21.10
CA HIS A 119 -16.65 10.36 20.57
C HIS A 119 -16.66 9.95 19.10
N ARG A 120 -15.72 10.42 18.29
CA ARG A 120 -15.65 10.17 16.85
C ARG A 120 -14.22 9.88 16.45
N VAL A 121 -13.96 8.63 16.04
CA VAL A 121 -12.61 8.15 15.76
C VAL A 121 -12.53 7.56 14.36
N GLY A 122 -11.58 8.05 13.55
CA GLY A 122 -11.17 7.44 12.30
C GLY A 122 -9.84 6.73 12.48
N LEU A 123 -9.78 5.45 12.13
CA LEU A 123 -8.59 4.62 12.28
C LEU A 123 -8.15 4.07 10.90
N CYS A 124 -7.14 4.71 10.32
CA CYS A 124 -6.37 4.12 9.23
C CYS A 124 -5.51 2.99 9.81
N PHE A 125 -5.73 1.77 9.34
CA PHE A 125 -5.11 0.57 9.89
C PHE A 125 -4.44 -0.23 8.77
N SER A 126 -3.12 -0.06 8.64
CA SER A 126 -2.30 -0.59 7.54
C SER A 126 -1.89 -2.06 7.76
N TYR A 127 -2.81 -2.90 8.17
CA TYR A 127 -2.62 -4.33 8.41
C TYR A 127 -3.71 -5.13 7.68
N ASN A 128 -3.57 -6.45 7.63
CA ASN A 128 -4.54 -7.31 6.98
C ASN A 128 -5.86 -7.34 7.76
N VAL A 129 -6.84 -6.55 7.31
CA VAL A 129 -8.13 -6.35 7.97
C VAL A 129 -9.28 -6.58 6.99
N LEU A 130 -10.22 -7.42 7.37
CA LEU A 130 -11.46 -7.58 6.64
C LEU A 130 -12.49 -6.55 7.14
N ILE A 131 -12.75 -5.52 6.35
CA ILE A 131 -13.72 -4.47 6.69
C ILE A 131 -15.14 -5.03 6.64
N GLN A 132 -15.92 -4.67 7.63
CA GLN A 132 -17.31 -5.08 7.81
C GLN A 132 -18.27 -3.95 7.42
N ARG A 133 -19.53 -4.29 7.11
CA ARG A 133 -20.56 -3.32 6.71
C ARG A 133 -20.79 -2.22 7.77
N ASN A 134 -20.56 -2.49 9.04
CA ASN A 134 -20.64 -1.51 10.13
C ASN A 134 -19.42 -0.58 10.22
N LEU A 135 -18.48 -0.65 9.25
CA LEU A 135 -17.23 0.10 9.19
C LEU A 135 -16.24 -0.24 10.32
N ASP A 136 -16.38 -1.43 10.93
CA ASP A 136 -15.33 -2.02 11.75
C ASP A 136 -14.48 -2.99 10.90
N GLY A 137 -13.35 -3.42 11.42
CA GLY A 137 -12.45 -4.34 10.75
C GLY A 137 -12.11 -5.56 11.61
N ILE A 138 -12.16 -6.75 11.02
CA ILE A 138 -11.66 -7.97 11.67
C ILE A 138 -10.21 -8.17 11.28
N LEU A 139 -9.30 -8.10 12.25
CA LEU A 139 -7.88 -8.34 12.03
C LEU A 139 -7.65 -9.81 11.62
N GLN A 140 -7.07 -10.02 10.44
CA GLN A 140 -6.78 -11.37 9.94
C GLN A 140 -5.40 -11.85 10.39
N GLY A 141 -4.46 -10.93 10.52
CA GLY A 141 -3.08 -11.21 10.94
C GLY A 141 -2.24 -9.93 10.94
N TRP A 142 -1.12 -10.01 11.62
CA TRP A 142 -0.14 -8.95 11.60
C TRP A 142 0.78 -9.18 10.39
N CYS A 143 0.90 -8.19 9.56
CA CYS A 143 2.03 -8.02 8.67
C CYS A 143 2.98 -7.01 9.32
N LYS A 144 4.29 -7.10 9.09
CA LYS A 144 5.28 -6.22 9.72
C LYS A 144 5.62 -6.64 11.17
N GLU A 145 6.35 -5.80 11.91
CA GLU A 145 7.03 -6.16 13.17
C GLU A 145 6.16 -6.13 14.44
N VAL A 146 4.83 -5.94 14.30
CA VAL A 146 3.92 -5.85 15.47
C VAL A 146 3.67 -7.24 16.07
N ARG A 147 3.85 -7.36 17.38
CA ARG A 147 3.70 -8.61 18.14
C ARG A 147 2.57 -8.49 19.16
N VAL A 148 1.36 -8.86 18.71
CA VAL A 148 0.15 -8.94 19.55
C VAL A 148 -0.59 -10.23 19.17
N PRO A 149 -0.13 -11.38 19.64
CA PRO A 149 -0.52 -12.69 19.11
C PRO A 149 -1.98 -13.04 19.34
N ASP A 150 -2.63 -12.46 20.33
CA ASP A 150 -4.03 -12.72 20.68
C ASP A 150 -5.02 -11.73 20.02
N ALA A 151 -4.55 -10.79 19.18
CA ALA A 151 -5.41 -9.83 18.48
C ALA A 151 -6.06 -10.36 17.17
N PRO A 152 -5.45 -11.26 16.37
CA PRO A 152 -6.10 -11.80 15.18
C PRO A 152 -7.46 -12.42 15.49
N GLY A 153 -8.42 -12.23 14.56
CA GLY A 153 -9.81 -12.64 14.73
C GLY A 153 -10.68 -11.66 15.52
N LYS A 154 -10.10 -10.60 16.11
CA LYS A 154 -10.82 -9.61 16.89
C LYS A 154 -11.25 -8.42 16.01
N ALA A 155 -12.40 -7.80 16.38
CA ALA A 155 -12.91 -6.57 15.77
C ALA A 155 -12.14 -5.37 16.31
N VAL A 156 -11.35 -4.73 15.47
CA VAL A 156 -10.39 -3.66 15.81
C VAL A 156 -11.10 -2.46 16.47
N GLY A 157 -12.19 -1.98 15.84
CA GLY A 157 -12.98 -0.86 16.34
C GLY A 157 -13.67 -1.19 17.66
N ALA A 158 -14.28 -2.38 17.79
CA ALA A 158 -14.97 -2.79 19.00
C ALA A 158 -14.00 -2.92 20.20
N PHE A 159 -12.79 -3.47 19.98
CA PHE A 159 -11.77 -3.57 21.04
C PHE A 159 -11.25 -2.18 21.46
N LEU A 160 -11.02 -1.30 20.49
CA LEU A 160 -10.61 0.07 20.78
C LEU A 160 -11.74 0.84 21.52
N ALA A 161 -13.00 0.69 21.09
CA ALA A 161 -14.15 1.31 21.76
C ALA A 161 -14.28 0.86 23.22
N ARG A 162 -14.12 -0.45 23.46
CA ARG A 162 -14.11 -1.00 24.84
C ARG A 162 -12.99 -0.38 25.69
N ALA A 163 -11.80 -0.23 25.10
CA ALA A 163 -10.66 0.35 25.82
C ALA A 163 -10.82 1.87 26.07
N ILE A 164 -11.50 2.63 25.20
CA ILE A 164 -11.84 4.03 25.42
C ILE A 164 -12.90 4.17 26.52
N GLY A 165 -13.90 3.27 26.54
CA GLY A 165 -14.96 3.28 27.54
C GLY A 165 -16.19 4.09 27.11
N SER A 166 -16.96 4.59 28.10
CA SER A 166 -18.26 5.23 27.87
C SER A 166 -18.21 6.55 27.07
N GLU A 167 -17.04 7.13 26.89
CA GLU A 167 -16.86 8.34 26.08
C GLU A 167 -16.77 8.04 24.57
N CYS A 168 -16.64 6.78 24.19
CA CYS A 168 -16.58 6.37 22.81
C CYS A 168 -17.96 6.42 22.14
N GLY A 169 -18.11 7.18 21.06
CA GLY A 169 -19.32 7.22 20.24
C GLY A 169 -19.21 6.27 19.04
N SER A 170 -18.30 6.53 18.13
CA SER A 170 -18.10 5.70 16.93
C SER A 170 -16.64 5.58 16.53
N ILE A 171 -16.27 4.40 16.05
CA ILE A 171 -14.97 4.15 15.43
C ILE A 171 -15.20 3.66 14.01
N ARG A 172 -14.44 4.18 13.05
CA ARG A 172 -14.43 3.74 11.66
C ARG A 172 -13.03 3.27 11.29
N VAL A 173 -12.93 2.04 10.82
CA VAL A 173 -11.68 1.40 10.44
C VAL A 173 -11.58 1.34 8.92
N LEU A 174 -10.44 1.72 8.37
CA LEU A 174 -10.19 1.65 6.93
C LEU A 174 -8.73 1.32 6.65
N ASN A 175 -8.49 0.73 5.47
CA ASN A 175 -7.14 0.46 4.99
C ASN A 175 -6.43 1.76 4.57
N ASP A 176 -5.09 1.76 4.56
CA ASP A 176 -4.26 2.91 4.21
C ASP A 176 -4.46 3.42 2.77
N SER A 177 -4.60 2.53 1.78
CA SER A 177 -4.88 2.95 0.40
C SER A 177 -6.23 3.67 0.30
N THR A 178 -7.26 3.16 0.99
CA THR A 178 -8.58 3.79 1.07
C THR A 178 -8.51 5.15 1.79
N ALA A 179 -7.75 5.22 2.89
CA ALA A 179 -7.55 6.48 3.61
C ALA A 179 -6.84 7.52 2.75
N ALA A 180 -5.77 7.14 2.05
CA ALA A 180 -5.06 8.04 1.14
C ALA A 180 -5.98 8.56 0.03
N LEU A 181 -6.79 7.69 -0.58
CA LEU A 181 -7.75 8.09 -1.61
C LEU A 181 -8.78 9.08 -1.06
N LEU A 182 -9.47 8.75 0.03
CA LEU A 182 -10.49 9.61 0.62
C LEU A 182 -9.94 10.98 0.99
N GLY A 183 -8.76 11.02 1.63
CA GLY A 183 -8.12 12.26 2.03
C GLY A 183 -7.65 13.12 0.87
N ALA A 184 -7.20 12.51 -0.21
CA ALA A 184 -6.83 13.24 -1.42
C ALA A 184 -8.06 13.71 -2.20
N HIS A 185 -9.10 12.87 -2.30
CA HIS A 185 -10.33 13.17 -3.02
C HIS A 185 -11.09 14.37 -2.44
N ILE A 186 -11.24 14.43 -1.11
CA ILE A 186 -11.93 15.57 -0.46
C ILE A 186 -11.23 16.90 -0.75
N LEU A 187 -9.89 16.90 -0.88
CA LEU A 187 -9.10 18.08 -1.20
C LEU A 187 -9.02 18.35 -2.71
N ASN A 188 -9.11 17.32 -3.53
CA ASN A 188 -9.10 17.37 -4.99
C ASN A 188 -10.00 16.29 -5.58
N PRO A 189 -11.26 16.60 -5.94
CA PRO A 189 -12.23 15.63 -6.45
C PRO A 189 -11.83 14.92 -7.76
N LYS A 190 -10.78 15.39 -8.45
CA LYS A 190 -10.22 14.67 -9.62
C LYS A 190 -9.48 13.40 -9.23
N VAL A 191 -9.01 13.30 -7.98
CA VAL A 191 -8.33 12.10 -7.48
C VAL A 191 -9.35 10.98 -7.30
N THR A 192 -9.21 9.92 -8.07
CA THR A 192 -10.14 8.78 -8.08
C THR A 192 -9.47 7.44 -7.78
N LEU A 193 -8.14 7.41 -7.62
CA LEU A 193 -7.38 6.21 -7.26
C LEU A 193 -6.38 6.54 -6.16
N GLY A 194 -6.15 5.57 -5.26
CA GLY A 194 -5.15 5.66 -4.19
C GLY A 194 -4.17 4.50 -4.27
N LEU A 195 -2.88 4.80 -4.35
CA LEU A 195 -1.79 3.83 -4.41
C LEU A 195 -0.85 3.99 -3.23
N ILE A 196 -0.63 2.92 -2.50
CA ILE A 196 0.48 2.76 -1.56
C ILE A 196 1.60 2.03 -2.28
N LEU A 197 2.79 2.63 -2.35
CA LEU A 197 3.97 2.04 -2.97
C LEU A 197 5.22 2.35 -2.13
N GLY A 198 5.42 1.52 -1.14
CA GLY A 198 6.47 1.66 -0.13
C GLY A 198 7.02 0.32 0.31
N THR A 199 6.85 -0.05 1.57
CA THR A 199 7.20 -1.38 2.10
C THR A 199 6.45 -2.46 1.34
N GLY A 200 5.14 -2.24 1.08
CA GLY A 200 4.28 -3.07 0.24
C GLY A 200 3.71 -2.29 -0.94
N ILE A 201 2.80 -2.91 -1.67
CA ILE A 201 2.00 -2.30 -2.73
C ILE A 201 0.52 -2.62 -2.55
N ASN A 202 -0.32 -1.59 -2.49
CA ASN A 202 -1.77 -1.74 -2.54
C ASN A 202 -2.40 -0.56 -3.28
N ILE A 203 -3.50 -0.79 -3.96
CA ILE A 203 -4.22 0.24 -4.70
C ILE A 203 -5.72 0.12 -4.45
N CYS A 204 -6.40 1.25 -4.37
CA CYS A 204 -7.86 1.29 -4.25
C CYS A 204 -8.47 2.19 -5.30
N TYR A 205 -9.72 1.92 -5.62
CA TYR A 205 -10.53 2.67 -6.58
C TYR A 205 -12.03 2.51 -6.27
N PRO A 206 -12.92 3.44 -6.71
CA PRO A 206 -14.36 3.24 -6.61
C PRO A 206 -14.85 2.23 -7.65
N GLU A 207 -15.49 1.14 -7.20
CA GLU A 207 -16.14 0.15 -8.05
C GLU A 207 -17.67 0.27 -7.93
N ARG A 208 -18.39 0.05 -9.02
CA ARG A 208 -19.87 0.01 -9.00
C ARG A 208 -20.36 -1.15 -8.14
N CYS A 209 -21.25 -0.90 -7.19
CA CYS A 209 -21.80 -1.92 -6.30
C CYS A 209 -22.46 -3.07 -7.07
N SER A 210 -23.06 -2.80 -8.23
CA SER A 210 -23.65 -3.82 -9.13
C SER A 210 -22.66 -4.84 -9.67
N ARG A 211 -21.37 -4.54 -9.67
CA ARG A 211 -20.29 -5.44 -10.13
C ARG A 211 -19.65 -6.25 -9.01
N ILE A 212 -19.98 -5.97 -7.76
CA ILE A 212 -19.40 -6.63 -6.58
C ILE A 212 -20.38 -7.70 -6.11
N SER A 213 -20.30 -8.89 -6.73
CA SER A 213 -21.29 -9.94 -6.46
C SER A 213 -21.16 -10.64 -5.12
N LYS A 214 -20.05 -10.43 -4.41
CA LYS A 214 -19.82 -10.98 -3.06
C LYS A 214 -20.41 -10.15 -1.91
N VAL A 215 -20.99 -8.99 -2.20
CA VAL A 215 -21.68 -8.15 -1.20
C VAL A 215 -23.20 -8.15 -1.42
N PRO A 216 -24.00 -7.86 -0.37
CA PRO A 216 -25.44 -7.69 -0.53
C PRO A 216 -25.79 -6.59 -1.54
N ARG A 217 -26.93 -6.71 -2.23
CA ARG A 217 -27.37 -5.73 -3.24
C ARG A 217 -28.05 -4.49 -2.66
N ASP A 218 -28.39 -4.52 -1.39
CA ASP A 218 -29.17 -3.49 -0.67
C ASP A 218 -28.28 -2.48 0.08
N LEU A 219 -27.16 -2.09 -0.52
CA LEU A 219 -26.20 -1.20 0.13
C LEU A 219 -26.59 0.28 0.13
N GLY A 220 -27.58 0.68 -0.69
CA GLY A 220 -28.03 2.06 -0.76
C GLY A 220 -27.03 3.04 -1.41
N ALA A 221 -26.00 2.52 -2.07
CA ALA A 221 -24.98 3.30 -2.76
C ALA A 221 -24.70 2.72 -4.16
N ASP A 222 -24.38 3.59 -5.12
CA ASP A 222 -24.07 3.19 -6.50
C ASP A 222 -22.67 2.61 -6.62
N SER A 223 -21.73 3.10 -5.82
CA SER A 223 -20.33 2.68 -5.80
C SER A 223 -19.75 2.65 -4.39
N MET A 224 -18.68 1.88 -4.22
CA MET A 224 -17.86 1.90 -3.02
C MET A 224 -16.38 1.75 -3.37
N VAL A 225 -15.51 2.23 -2.52
CA VAL A 225 -14.06 2.02 -2.66
C VAL A 225 -13.72 0.56 -2.39
N ILE A 226 -12.95 -0.04 -3.29
CA ILE A 226 -12.37 -1.36 -3.15
C ILE A 226 -10.87 -1.22 -2.83
N SER A 227 -10.43 -1.81 -1.72
CA SER A 227 -9.00 -2.09 -1.48
C SER A 227 -8.66 -3.38 -2.19
N THR A 228 -7.83 -3.31 -3.22
CA THR A 228 -7.66 -4.45 -4.14
C THR A 228 -6.86 -5.59 -3.53
N GLU A 229 -5.89 -5.30 -2.66
CA GLU A 229 -4.83 -6.23 -2.24
C GLU A 229 -4.08 -6.79 -3.46
N ILE A 230 -3.72 -5.87 -4.37
CA ILE A 230 -3.18 -6.17 -5.69
C ILE A 230 -1.85 -6.92 -5.65
N GLY A 231 -1.13 -6.80 -4.53
CA GLY A 231 0.11 -7.53 -4.27
C GLY A 231 -0.03 -9.05 -4.33
N GLU A 232 -1.26 -9.57 -4.16
CA GLU A 232 -1.56 -11.02 -4.25
C GLU A 232 -1.52 -11.57 -5.69
N PHE A 233 -1.46 -10.71 -6.70
CA PHE A 233 -1.33 -11.16 -8.08
C PHE A 233 -0.06 -12.00 -8.30
N ASP A 234 -0.19 -13.22 -8.83
CA ASP A 234 0.87 -14.20 -9.01
C ASP A 234 1.27 -14.48 -10.46
N GLY A 235 0.70 -13.71 -11.42
CA GLY A 235 0.86 -13.94 -12.85
C GLY A 235 2.18 -13.45 -13.47
N PHE A 236 3.11 -12.88 -12.70
CA PHE A 236 4.40 -12.45 -13.24
C PHE A 236 5.42 -13.60 -13.28
N PRO A 237 6.29 -13.65 -14.32
CA PRO A 237 7.41 -14.59 -14.35
C PRO A 237 8.35 -14.31 -13.18
N LYS A 238 8.75 -15.38 -12.50
CA LYS A 238 9.68 -15.32 -11.36
C LYS A 238 11.10 -15.67 -11.80
N THR A 239 12.05 -14.84 -11.47
CA THR A 239 13.48 -15.18 -11.54
C THR A 239 13.86 -16.13 -10.39
N VAL A 240 15.04 -16.73 -10.44
CA VAL A 240 15.55 -17.53 -9.31
C VAL A 240 15.71 -16.69 -8.04
N PHE A 241 15.99 -15.40 -8.17
CA PHE A 241 16.13 -14.47 -7.04
C PHE A 241 14.79 -14.12 -6.43
N ASP A 242 13.75 -13.88 -7.25
CA ASP A 242 12.38 -13.72 -6.77
C ASP A 242 11.93 -14.96 -6.00
N ALA A 243 12.13 -16.14 -6.59
CA ALA A 243 11.75 -17.41 -5.98
C ALA A 243 12.44 -17.63 -4.63
N ALA A 244 13.75 -17.28 -4.53
CA ALA A 244 14.50 -17.39 -3.28
C ALA A 244 13.96 -16.45 -2.19
N VAL A 245 13.65 -15.20 -2.53
CA VAL A 245 13.07 -14.22 -1.57
C VAL A 245 11.68 -14.66 -1.15
N ILE A 246 10.84 -15.10 -2.07
CA ILE A 246 9.49 -15.61 -1.78
C ILE A 246 9.56 -16.82 -0.83
N ALA A 247 10.43 -17.79 -1.11
CA ALA A 247 10.56 -18.99 -0.30
C ALA A 247 11.10 -18.70 1.12
N ALA A 248 11.92 -17.66 1.28
CA ALA A 248 12.50 -17.25 2.56
C ALA A 248 11.57 -16.33 3.39
N SER A 249 10.44 -15.89 2.83
CA SER A 249 9.49 -15.02 3.53
C SER A 249 8.59 -15.82 4.48
N ASP A 250 8.01 -15.14 5.47
CA ASP A 250 7.12 -15.76 6.48
C ASP A 250 5.87 -16.40 5.84
N GLU A 251 5.40 -15.86 4.72
CA GLU A 251 4.20 -16.33 4.01
C GLU A 251 4.51 -16.63 2.53
N PRO A 252 5.24 -17.73 2.22
CA PRO A 252 5.76 -17.99 0.87
C PRO A 252 4.69 -18.21 -0.21
N ASN A 253 3.45 -18.42 0.17
CA ASN A 253 2.33 -18.67 -0.75
C ASN A 253 1.48 -17.41 -1.04
N LEU A 254 1.77 -16.28 -0.40
CA LEU A 254 0.99 -15.05 -0.51
C LEU A 254 1.82 -13.89 -1.10
N ALA A 255 1.13 -12.86 -1.60
CA ALA A 255 1.69 -11.58 -2.01
C ALA A 255 2.85 -11.69 -3.03
N HIS A 256 2.72 -12.57 -4.02
CA HIS A 256 3.80 -12.82 -4.98
C HIS A 256 4.14 -11.60 -5.83
N GLY A 257 3.15 -10.82 -6.26
CA GLY A 257 3.36 -9.58 -7.02
C GLY A 257 4.07 -8.52 -6.17
N GLU A 258 3.65 -8.36 -4.91
CA GLU A 258 4.30 -7.47 -3.95
C GLU A 258 5.77 -7.85 -3.75
N LYS A 259 6.04 -9.13 -3.51
CA LYS A 259 7.40 -9.64 -3.24
C LYS A 259 8.37 -9.47 -4.40
N GLN A 260 7.88 -9.27 -5.61
CA GLN A 260 8.72 -9.02 -6.79
C GLN A 260 8.99 -7.53 -7.05
N CYS A 261 8.29 -6.60 -6.38
CA CYS A 261 8.42 -5.19 -6.72
C CYS A 261 8.48 -4.22 -5.55
N SER A 262 8.02 -4.59 -4.35
CA SER A 262 7.92 -3.64 -3.24
C SER A 262 9.22 -3.46 -2.46
N GLY A 263 9.26 -2.38 -1.66
CA GLY A 263 10.47 -1.94 -0.96
C GLY A 263 10.99 -2.91 0.09
N ALA A 264 10.14 -3.74 0.68
CA ALA A 264 10.56 -4.75 1.65
C ALA A 264 11.44 -5.85 1.03
N TYR A 265 11.23 -6.14 -0.25
CA TYR A 265 11.82 -7.32 -0.90
C TYR A 265 12.83 -6.97 -1.99
N LEU A 266 12.69 -5.83 -2.67
CA LEU A 266 13.54 -5.47 -3.81
C LEU A 266 15.03 -5.39 -3.43
N GLY A 267 15.36 -4.90 -2.23
CA GLY A 267 16.75 -4.87 -1.76
C GLY A 267 17.36 -6.27 -1.60
N GLN A 268 16.55 -7.23 -1.16
CA GLN A 268 16.97 -8.63 -1.05
C GLN A 268 17.20 -9.27 -2.44
N ILE A 269 16.30 -9.02 -3.40
CA ILE A 269 16.43 -9.49 -4.78
C ILE A 269 17.72 -8.96 -5.42
N ILE A 270 17.99 -7.65 -5.28
CA ILE A 270 19.21 -7.03 -5.79
C ILE A 270 20.47 -7.62 -5.11
N SER A 271 20.44 -7.80 -3.79
CA SER A 271 21.55 -8.38 -3.04
C SER A 271 21.87 -9.82 -3.48
N LEU A 272 20.84 -10.63 -3.72
CA LEU A 272 21.03 -12.00 -4.24
C LEU A 272 21.60 -12.00 -5.65
N ALA A 273 21.13 -11.13 -6.52
CA ALA A 273 21.68 -10.98 -7.88
C ALA A 273 23.13 -10.48 -7.86
N TRP A 274 23.47 -9.53 -7.00
CA TRP A 274 24.84 -9.07 -6.82
C TRP A 274 25.76 -10.17 -6.29
N ARG A 275 25.30 -10.95 -5.33
CA ARG A 275 26.04 -12.11 -4.81
C ARG A 275 26.35 -13.11 -5.92
N ALA A 276 25.33 -13.52 -6.69
CA ALA A 276 25.52 -14.44 -7.81
C ALA A 276 26.49 -13.89 -8.86
N ALA A 277 26.38 -12.60 -9.19
CA ALA A 277 27.29 -11.94 -10.12
C ALA A 277 28.72 -11.88 -9.59
N ALA A 278 28.95 -11.74 -8.29
CA ALA A 278 30.27 -11.82 -7.67
C ALA A 278 30.83 -13.25 -7.64
N GLU A 279 29.97 -14.26 -7.39
CA GLU A 279 30.33 -15.67 -7.44
C GLU A 279 30.73 -16.11 -8.86
N GLU A 280 30.11 -15.54 -9.88
CA GLU A 280 30.46 -15.78 -11.29
C GLU A 280 31.59 -14.87 -11.83
N GLY A 281 32.22 -14.08 -10.95
CA GLY A 281 33.38 -13.24 -11.28
C GLY A 281 33.03 -11.95 -12.07
N LEU A 282 31.75 -11.57 -12.16
CA LEU A 282 31.31 -10.35 -12.82
C LEU A 282 31.46 -9.12 -11.91
N LEU A 283 31.30 -9.30 -10.60
CA LEU A 283 31.43 -8.26 -9.60
C LEU A 283 32.52 -8.58 -8.57
N PRO A 284 33.07 -7.56 -7.88
CA PRO A 284 33.98 -7.77 -6.74
C PRO A 284 33.29 -8.52 -5.58
N GLU A 285 34.09 -9.19 -4.75
CA GLU A 285 33.59 -9.91 -3.54
C GLU A 285 32.82 -9.05 -2.57
N ALA A 286 33.09 -7.76 -2.51
CA ALA A 286 32.36 -6.81 -1.66
C ALA A 286 30.83 -6.81 -1.90
N PHE A 287 30.36 -7.29 -3.06
CA PHE A 287 28.93 -7.40 -3.39
C PHE A 287 28.29 -8.74 -2.96
N ARG A 288 29.00 -9.60 -2.26
CA ARG A 288 28.45 -10.86 -1.71
C ARG A 288 27.61 -10.66 -0.44
N VAL A 289 27.75 -9.52 0.22
CA VAL A 289 27.00 -9.22 1.46
C VAL A 289 25.62 -8.67 1.17
N PRO A 290 24.61 -8.95 2.00
CA PRO A 290 23.30 -8.34 1.88
C PRO A 290 23.35 -6.82 2.10
N VAL A 291 22.62 -6.08 1.27
CA VAL A 291 22.58 -4.62 1.28
C VAL A 291 21.12 -4.16 1.34
N SER A 292 20.81 -3.19 2.20
CA SER A 292 19.46 -2.64 2.30
C SER A 292 19.12 -1.75 1.10
N LEU A 293 17.81 -1.68 0.76
CA LEU A 293 17.37 -0.87 -0.37
C LEU A 293 17.73 0.62 -0.26
N PRO A 294 17.70 1.28 0.91
CA PRO A 294 18.21 2.65 1.06
C PRO A 294 19.68 2.79 0.66
N ILE A 295 20.54 1.87 1.09
CA ILE A 295 21.98 1.91 0.72
C ILE A 295 22.15 1.71 -0.79
N ILE A 296 21.35 0.83 -1.42
CA ILE A 296 21.36 0.65 -2.88
C ILE A 296 20.92 1.94 -3.57
N SER A 297 19.89 2.62 -3.05
CA SER A 297 19.45 3.92 -3.58
C SER A 297 20.55 4.98 -3.50
N ASP A 298 21.21 5.10 -2.34
CA ASP A 298 22.32 6.03 -2.11
C ASP A 298 23.49 5.72 -3.07
N TYR A 299 23.86 4.44 -3.21
CA TYR A 299 24.88 3.98 -4.13
C TYR A 299 24.57 4.40 -5.59
N LEU A 300 23.32 4.24 -6.04
CA LEU A 300 22.90 4.65 -7.38
C LEU A 300 22.82 6.17 -7.57
N ALA A 301 22.63 6.92 -6.49
CA ALA A 301 22.64 8.38 -6.48
C ALA A 301 24.08 8.98 -6.40
N GLY A 302 25.10 8.14 -6.27
CA GLY A 302 26.49 8.60 -6.10
C GLY A 302 26.78 9.12 -4.69
N VAL A 303 25.92 8.82 -3.70
CA VAL A 303 26.19 9.12 -2.30
C VAL A 303 27.21 8.09 -1.77
N PRO A 304 28.25 8.49 -1.04
CA PRO A 304 29.24 7.58 -0.51
C PRO A 304 28.62 6.46 0.34
N THR A 305 28.98 5.21 0.03
CA THR A 305 28.57 4.02 0.77
C THR A 305 29.82 3.16 1.06
N ALA A 306 29.67 2.07 1.80
CA ALA A 306 30.74 1.10 2.02
C ALA A 306 31.02 0.21 0.78
N LEU A 307 30.19 0.29 -0.27
CA LEU A 307 30.37 -0.47 -1.50
C LEU A 307 31.38 0.21 -2.42
N PRO A 308 32.26 -0.56 -3.09
CA PRO A 308 33.16 0.01 -4.09
C PRO A 308 32.38 0.45 -5.33
N GLU A 309 32.82 1.52 -5.98
CA GLU A 309 32.27 1.94 -7.26
C GLU A 309 32.45 0.83 -8.31
N ASN A 310 31.35 0.47 -8.98
CA ASN A 310 31.35 -0.56 -10.02
C ASN A 310 30.18 -0.36 -10.98
N GLU A 311 30.46 -0.12 -12.24
CA GLU A 311 29.45 0.16 -13.26
C GLU A 311 28.50 -1.04 -13.50
N ASN A 312 29.01 -2.28 -13.48
CA ASN A 312 28.18 -3.47 -13.64
C ASN A 312 27.19 -3.65 -12.47
N ALA A 313 27.65 -3.40 -11.23
CA ALA A 313 26.78 -3.45 -10.06
C ALA A 313 25.67 -2.40 -10.14
N ALA A 314 25.99 -1.17 -10.50
CA ALA A 314 25.03 -0.11 -10.68
C ALA A 314 24.03 -0.42 -11.83
N ALA A 315 24.53 -0.92 -12.95
CA ALA A 315 23.68 -1.29 -14.09
C ALA A 315 22.74 -2.46 -13.77
N LEU A 316 23.23 -3.48 -13.06
CA LEU A 316 22.41 -4.62 -12.62
C LEU A 316 21.30 -4.18 -11.65
N ALA A 317 21.64 -3.34 -10.66
CA ALA A 317 20.64 -2.78 -9.73
C ALA A 317 19.58 -1.94 -10.47
N ARG A 318 19.98 -1.07 -11.40
CA ARG A 318 19.02 -0.31 -12.23
C ARG A 318 18.12 -1.23 -13.06
N THR A 319 18.65 -2.31 -13.63
CA THR A 319 17.84 -3.30 -14.38
C THR A 319 16.76 -3.91 -13.51
N LEU A 320 17.08 -4.33 -12.29
CA LEU A 320 16.11 -4.91 -11.34
C LEU A 320 15.11 -3.87 -10.82
N ILE A 321 15.54 -2.62 -10.57
CA ILE A 321 14.65 -1.52 -10.23
C ILE A 321 13.67 -1.23 -11.37
N HIS A 322 14.12 -1.23 -12.62
CA HIS A 322 13.26 -1.03 -13.79
C HIS A 322 12.28 -2.19 -13.99
N ARG A 323 12.70 -3.43 -13.68
CA ARG A 323 11.83 -4.60 -13.68
C ARG A 323 10.74 -4.48 -12.62
N ALA A 324 11.10 -4.13 -11.39
CA ALA A 324 10.16 -3.88 -10.31
C ALA A 324 9.18 -2.73 -10.63
N ALA A 325 9.66 -1.64 -11.22
CA ALA A 325 8.83 -0.53 -11.66
C ALA A 325 7.83 -0.94 -12.75
N LYS A 326 8.21 -1.86 -13.68
CA LYS A 326 7.29 -2.41 -14.68
C LYS A 326 6.19 -3.26 -14.03
N ILE A 327 6.55 -4.12 -13.07
CA ILE A 327 5.59 -4.92 -12.30
C ILE A 327 4.58 -3.99 -11.58
N ALA A 328 5.08 -3.01 -10.84
CA ALA A 328 4.23 -2.04 -10.14
C ALA A 328 3.32 -1.25 -11.10
N ALA A 329 3.81 -0.90 -12.30
CA ALA A 329 3.02 -0.23 -13.32
C ALA A 329 1.88 -1.10 -13.86
N VAL A 330 2.13 -2.40 -14.11
CA VAL A 330 1.07 -3.34 -14.53
C VAL A 330 0.03 -3.50 -13.42
N LEU A 331 0.46 -3.68 -12.16
CA LEU A 331 -0.44 -3.77 -11.02
C LEU A 331 -1.29 -2.51 -10.85
N THR A 332 -0.76 -1.33 -11.20
CA THR A 332 -1.50 -0.07 -11.15
C THR A 332 -2.46 0.10 -12.33
N ALA A 333 -2.06 -0.32 -13.53
CA ALA A 333 -2.87 -0.19 -14.74
C ALA A 333 -4.20 -0.97 -14.64
N GLY A 334 -4.21 -2.13 -14.00
CA GLY A 334 -5.42 -2.93 -13.79
C GLY A 334 -6.56 -2.14 -13.11
N PRO A 335 -6.37 -1.62 -11.88
CA PRO A 335 -7.35 -0.77 -11.20
C PRO A 335 -7.71 0.51 -11.97
N VAL A 336 -6.75 1.15 -12.66
CA VAL A 336 -7.03 2.30 -13.53
C VAL A 336 -8.04 1.91 -14.60
N LEU A 337 -7.80 0.84 -15.34
CA LEU A 337 -8.73 0.38 -16.38
C LEU A 337 -10.08 -0.04 -15.82
N ARG A 338 -10.09 -0.65 -14.66
CA ARG A 338 -11.28 -1.12 -13.96
C ARG A 338 -12.18 0.04 -13.50
N SER A 339 -11.58 1.17 -13.11
CA SER A 339 -12.30 2.37 -12.67
C SER A 339 -13.05 3.09 -13.81
N GLU A 340 -12.81 2.70 -15.07
CA GLU A 340 -13.42 3.32 -16.26
C GLU A 340 -13.25 4.85 -16.31
N PRO A 341 -12.01 5.36 -16.25
CA PRO A 341 -11.76 6.78 -16.00
C PRO A 341 -12.08 7.70 -17.19
N GLY A 342 -12.59 7.19 -18.32
CA GLY A 342 -12.64 7.93 -19.57
C GLY A 342 -11.23 8.16 -20.12
N ASN A 343 -10.89 9.42 -20.45
CA ASN A 343 -9.57 9.76 -21.00
C ASN A 343 -8.56 10.22 -19.92
N ASP A 344 -9.03 10.55 -18.74
CA ASP A 344 -8.20 11.11 -17.67
C ASP A 344 -8.45 10.43 -16.32
N CYS A 345 -7.39 10.17 -15.58
CA CYS A 345 -7.48 9.80 -14.17
C CYS A 345 -6.43 10.55 -13.34
N THR A 346 -6.69 10.67 -12.05
CA THR A 346 -5.70 11.19 -11.11
C THR A 346 -5.52 10.19 -9.97
N LEU A 347 -4.28 9.81 -9.74
CA LEU A 347 -3.83 8.84 -8.77
C LEU A 347 -3.08 9.57 -7.65
N VAL A 348 -3.55 9.46 -6.39
CA VAL A 348 -2.71 9.84 -5.25
C VAL A 348 -1.76 8.70 -4.95
N ILE A 349 -0.49 9.01 -4.72
CA ILE A 349 0.52 8.03 -4.35
C ILE A 349 1.16 8.36 -3.01
N GLU A 350 1.23 7.35 -2.17
CA GLU A 350 1.92 7.35 -0.89
C GLU A 350 2.99 6.24 -0.88
N GLY A 351 4.08 6.47 -0.15
CA GLY A 351 5.10 5.46 0.09
C GLY A 351 6.51 5.87 -0.32
N SER A 352 7.47 5.42 0.47
CA SER A 352 8.87 5.83 0.35
C SER A 352 9.57 5.28 -0.90
N GLN A 353 9.17 4.13 -1.42
CA GLN A 353 9.79 3.52 -2.60
C GLN A 353 9.62 4.41 -3.84
N PHE A 354 8.40 4.90 -4.07
CA PHE A 354 8.14 5.78 -5.20
C PHE A 354 8.91 7.09 -5.12
N HIS A 355 8.96 7.70 -3.93
CA HIS A 355 9.54 9.04 -3.77
C HIS A 355 11.06 9.05 -3.58
N ARG A 356 11.64 7.99 -3.01
CA ARG A 356 13.03 8.00 -2.53
C ARG A 356 13.96 7.02 -3.25
N LEU A 357 13.42 5.95 -3.86
CA LEU A 357 14.28 5.00 -4.57
C LEU A 357 14.74 5.60 -5.89
N THR A 358 16.04 5.79 -6.01
CA THR A 358 16.70 6.41 -7.17
C THR A 358 16.31 5.71 -8.48
N GLY A 359 15.69 6.46 -9.38
CA GLY A 359 15.28 6.01 -10.72
C GLY A 359 13.97 5.22 -10.79
N PHE A 360 13.38 4.82 -9.66
CA PHE A 360 12.16 4.02 -9.64
C PHE A 360 10.93 4.83 -10.10
N GLY A 361 10.65 5.98 -9.49
CA GLY A 361 9.44 6.77 -9.75
C GLY A 361 9.30 7.19 -11.22
N ASP A 362 10.37 7.67 -11.83
CA ASP A 362 10.37 8.05 -13.25
C ASP A 362 10.19 6.84 -14.18
N CYS A 363 10.81 5.71 -13.83
CA CYS A 363 10.62 4.47 -14.58
C CYS A 363 9.17 3.98 -14.47
N PHE A 364 8.60 3.97 -13.27
CA PHE A 364 7.20 3.62 -13.02
C PHE A 364 6.26 4.46 -13.87
N ARG A 365 6.41 5.81 -13.86
CA ARG A 365 5.57 6.73 -14.68
C ARG A 365 5.62 6.34 -16.16
N ARG A 366 6.83 6.21 -16.72
CA ARG A 366 6.99 5.85 -18.15
C ARG A 366 6.37 4.49 -18.50
N LYS A 367 6.50 3.49 -17.59
CA LYS A 367 5.91 2.16 -17.82
C LYS A 367 4.39 2.18 -17.70
N LEU A 368 3.84 2.93 -16.76
CA LEU A 368 2.39 3.13 -16.63
C LEU A 368 1.81 3.85 -17.84
N ASP A 369 2.44 4.95 -18.28
CA ASP A 369 2.05 5.69 -19.47
C ASP A 369 2.09 4.79 -20.72
N GLY A 370 3.10 3.92 -20.82
CA GLY A 370 3.21 2.96 -21.93
C GLY A 370 2.05 1.96 -22.00
N LEU A 371 1.43 1.62 -20.87
CA LEU A 371 0.26 0.74 -20.80
C LEU A 371 -1.06 1.50 -21.04
N LEU A 372 -1.15 2.76 -20.63
CA LEU A 372 -2.40 3.53 -20.65
C LEU A 372 -2.58 4.37 -21.92
N SER A 373 -1.51 4.94 -22.49
CA SER A 373 -1.58 5.79 -23.69
C SER A 373 -2.15 5.10 -24.91
N PRO A 374 -1.89 3.80 -25.21
CA PRO A 374 -2.53 3.10 -26.32
C PRO A 374 -4.07 3.00 -26.19
N ARG A 375 -4.57 3.24 -24.96
CA ARG A 375 -6.00 3.25 -24.61
C ARG A 375 -6.59 4.65 -24.51
N ASN A 376 -5.83 5.67 -24.92
CA ASN A 376 -6.16 7.09 -24.78
C ASN A 376 -6.44 7.52 -23.34
N ILE A 377 -5.75 6.93 -22.36
CA ILE A 377 -5.88 7.29 -20.94
C ILE A 377 -4.60 8.01 -20.50
N THR A 378 -4.77 9.19 -19.91
CA THR A 378 -3.72 9.95 -19.23
C THR A 378 -3.87 9.79 -17.74
N CYS A 379 -2.82 9.36 -17.03
CA CYS A 379 -2.83 9.21 -15.57
C CYS A 379 -1.93 10.25 -14.92
N SER A 380 -2.54 11.24 -14.27
CA SER A 380 -1.82 12.22 -13.45
C SER A 380 -1.52 11.63 -12.07
N ILE A 381 -0.29 11.81 -11.58
CA ILE A 381 0.12 11.34 -10.26
C ILE A 381 0.35 12.54 -9.34
N VAL A 382 -0.34 12.55 -8.21
CA VAL A 382 -0.24 13.59 -7.19
C VAL A 382 0.19 13.02 -5.84
N THR A 383 0.78 13.86 -5.01
CA THR A 383 1.08 13.57 -3.61
C THR A 383 0.32 14.57 -2.76
N VAL A 384 -0.34 14.08 -1.71
CA VAL A 384 -1.12 14.90 -0.78
C VAL A 384 -0.60 14.66 0.62
N GLU A 385 -0.11 15.70 1.26
CA GLU A 385 0.45 15.61 2.60
C GLU A 385 -0.63 15.17 3.61
N ASN A 386 -0.29 14.19 4.47
CA ASN A 386 -1.19 13.65 5.49
C ASN A 386 -2.51 13.07 4.94
N SER A 387 -2.55 12.64 3.67
CA SER A 387 -3.76 12.11 3.03
C SER A 387 -4.42 11.00 3.85
N CYS A 388 -3.66 10.07 4.44
CA CYS A 388 -4.21 9.01 5.29
C CYS A 388 -4.89 9.55 6.56
N LEU A 389 -4.34 10.58 7.21
CA LEU A 389 -4.99 11.20 8.38
C LEU A 389 -6.27 11.96 7.99
N VAL A 390 -6.24 12.70 6.88
CA VAL A 390 -7.42 13.41 6.36
C VAL A 390 -8.51 12.41 5.94
N GLY A 391 -8.14 11.30 5.28
CA GLY A 391 -9.07 10.25 4.90
C GLY A 391 -9.66 9.51 6.09
N ALA A 392 -8.87 9.25 7.14
CA ALA A 392 -9.37 8.72 8.39
C ALA A 392 -10.35 9.70 9.07
N ALA A 393 -10.07 11.01 9.02
CA ALA A 393 -10.98 12.04 9.50
C ALA A 393 -12.31 12.01 8.73
N LEU A 394 -12.26 11.92 7.41
CA LEU A 394 -13.46 11.85 6.57
C LEU A 394 -14.27 10.59 6.89
N ALA A 395 -13.61 9.43 7.00
CA ALA A 395 -14.26 8.18 7.35
C ALA A 395 -14.95 8.21 8.73
N ALA A 396 -14.44 9.00 9.69
CA ALA A 396 -15.07 9.16 11.00
C ALA A 396 -16.51 9.73 10.93
N PHE A 397 -16.86 10.41 9.83
CA PHE A 397 -18.20 10.92 9.54
C PHE A 397 -19.04 9.96 8.68
N ALA A 398 -18.48 8.86 8.20
CA ALA A 398 -19.20 7.92 7.36
C ALA A 398 -20.29 7.17 8.12
N HIS A 399 -21.40 6.93 7.43
CA HIS A 399 -22.46 6.04 7.88
C HIS A 399 -22.33 4.67 7.24
N PRO A 400 -22.64 3.57 7.96
CA PRO A 400 -22.71 2.24 7.39
C PRO A 400 -23.64 2.16 6.18
N MET A 401 -23.20 1.47 5.10
CA MET A 401 -24.01 1.22 3.89
C MET A 401 -25.07 0.15 4.12
#